data_457ae55ff4be273785ce66c21551743e
#
_entry.id   457ae55ff4be273785ce66c21551743e
#
_cell.length_a   1.000
_cell.length_b   1.000
_cell.length_c   1.000
_cell.angle_alpha   90.00
_cell.angle_beta   90.00
_cell.angle_gamma   90.00
#
_symmetry.space_group_name_H-M   'P 1'
#
loop_
_entity.id
_entity.type
_entity.pdbx_description
1 polymer ?
#
loop_
_entity_poly.entity_id
_entity_poly.type
_entity_poly.pdbx_seq_one_letter_code
_entity_poly.pdbx_strand_id
1 'polypeptide(L)'
;DLVALGKDGRGEERFTSRQMIETEQRLGRASELLAERERHQVEDHGREGALARAETCGLILSGEQRAAFEHVTDGRGLSVIVGYAGTGKSAMLGVAREAWESAGYTVRGVALSGIAAEGLEHGSGIASRTIASLEHQWGQGREMLTSRDVLVIDEAGMVGTRQMERVLSHAADAGAKVVLVGDPQ
;
A
#
# COMPACT_ATOMS: atom_id res chain seq x y z
N ASP A 1 26.84 -14.71 9.36
CA ASP A 1 26.52 -16.04 8.83
C ASP A 1 25.90 -15.91 7.45
N LEU A 2 26.63 -16.39 6.43
CA LEU A 2 26.16 -16.49 5.06
C LEU A 2 25.50 -17.84 4.82
N VAL A 3 24.41 -17.84 4.08
CA VAL A 3 23.67 -19.04 3.69
C VAL A 3 23.69 -19.13 2.17
N ALA A 4 24.09 -20.28 1.65
CA ALA A 4 24.11 -20.54 0.22
C ALA A 4 22.67 -20.73 -0.30
N LEU A 5 22.34 -20.00 -1.35
CA LEU A 5 21.02 -20.09 -2.03
C LEU A 5 21.05 -21.01 -3.26
N GLY A 6 22.20 -21.61 -3.56
CA GLY A 6 22.40 -22.38 -4.77
C GLY A 6 22.94 -21.53 -5.92
N LYS A 7 22.90 -22.08 -7.13
CA LYS A 7 23.40 -21.42 -8.33
C LYS A 7 22.28 -20.69 -9.08
N ASP A 8 22.60 -19.52 -9.58
CA ASP A 8 21.70 -18.78 -10.45
C ASP A 8 21.69 -19.35 -11.89
N GLY A 9 20.87 -18.76 -12.76
CA GLY A 9 20.78 -19.18 -14.16
C GLY A 9 22.07 -19.04 -14.99
N ARG A 10 23.11 -18.41 -14.43
CA ARG A 10 24.44 -18.27 -15.01
C ARG A 10 25.46 -19.22 -14.36
N GLY A 11 25.02 -20.04 -13.41
CA GLY A 11 25.86 -21.00 -12.69
C GLY A 11 26.69 -20.42 -11.54
N GLU A 12 26.48 -19.16 -11.19
CA GLU A 12 27.16 -18.49 -10.07
C GLU A 12 26.47 -18.81 -8.75
N GLU A 13 27.25 -19.09 -7.70
CA GLU A 13 26.73 -19.33 -6.37
C GLU A 13 26.20 -18.03 -5.75
N ARG A 14 24.97 -18.09 -5.26
CA ARG A 14 24.33 -16.99 -4.54
C ARG A 14 24.33 -17.24 -3.04
N PHE A 15 24.57 -16.18 -2.30
CA PHE A 15 24.57 -16.19 -0.84
C PHE A 15 23.67 -15.07 -0.31
N THR A 16 23.08 -15.32 0.84
CA THR A 16 22.39 -14.29 1.63
C THR A 16 22.74 -14.46 3.09
N SER A 17 22.43 -13.46 3.92
CA SER A 17 22.59 -13.58 5.35
C SER A 17 21.38 -14.32 5.97
N ARG A 18 21.63 -15.04 7.08
CA ARG A 18 20.54 -15.65 7.87
C ARG A 18 19.53 -14.61 8.31
N GLN A 19 20.02 -13.43 8.69
CA GLN A 19 19.16 -12.32 9.09
C GLN A 19 18.22 -11.85 7.95
N MET A 20 18.69 -11.86 6.70
CA MET A 20 17.85 -11.52 5.56
C MET A 20 16.78 -12.57 5.33
N ILE A 21 17.10 -13.86 5.43
CA ILE A 21 16.12 -14.95 5.32
C ILE A 21 15.02 -14.80 6.38
N GLU A 22 15.40 -14.53 7.61
CA GLU A 22 14.46 -14.30 8.70
C GLU A 22 13.55 -13.08 8.43
N THR A 23 14.13 -12.01 7.88
CA THR A 23 13.39 -10.80 7.49
C THR A 23 12.38 -11.11 6.39
N GLU A 24 12.77 -11.83 5.36
CA GLU A 24 11.89 -12.26 4.26
C GLU A 24 10.76 -13.18 4.76
N GLN A 25 11.07 -14.07 5.68
CA GLN A 25 10.04 -14.93 6.31
C GLN A 25 9.04 -14.12 7.14
N ARG A 26 9.49 -13.11 7.88
CA ARG A 26 8.60 -12.21 8.63
C ARG A 26 7.73 -11.38 7.68
N LEU A 27 8.33 -10.88 6.60
CA LEU A 27 7.60 -10.15 5.56
C LEU A 27 6.51 -11.02 4.93
N GLY A 28 6.85 -12.26 4.58
CA GLY A 28 5.88 -13.22 4.03
C GLY A 28 4.71 -13.49 4.99
N ARG A 29 5.01 -13.72 6.28
CA ARG A 29 3.97 -13.93 7.29
C ARG A 29 3.07 -12.71 7.49
N ALA A 30 3.65 -11.51 7.53
CA ALA A 30 2.87 -10.27 7.65
C ALA A 30 1.97 -10.06 6.44
N SER A 31 2.47 -10.31 5.23
CA SER A 31 1.69 -10.21 3.99
C SER A 31 0.53 -11.20 3.96
N GLU A 32 0.77 -12.46 4.32
CA GLU A 32 -0.28 -13.48 4.40
C GLU A 32 -1.35 -13.12 5.43
N LEU A 33 -0.94 -12.68 6.62
CA LEU A 33 -1.85 -12.28 7.67
C LEU A 33 -2.74 -11.10 7.26
N LEU A 34 -2.18 -10.10 6.57
CA LEU A 34 -2.94 -8.99 6.02
C LEU A 34 -3.90 -9.45 4.93
N ALA A 35 -3.43 -10.29 3.99
CA ALA A 35 -4.23 -10.76 2.87
C ALA A 35 -5.43 -11.63 3.28
N GLU A 36 -5.28 -12.39 4.35
CA GLU A 36 -6.34 -13.26 4.88
C GLU A 36 -7.46 -12.51 5.62
N ARG A 37 -7.21 -11.27 6.05
CA ARG A 37 -8.21 -10.47 6.76
C ARG A 37 -9.19 -9.82 5.79
N GLU A 38 -10.47 -9.92 6.09
CA GLU A 38 -11.57 -9.32 5.31
C GLU A 38 -12.41 -8.40 6.20
N ARG A 39 -11.80 -7.33 6.72
CA ARG A 39 -12.44 -6.44 7.71
C ARG A 39 -12.60 -4.99 7.25
N HIS A 40 -12.11 -4.66 6.05
CA HIS A 40 -12.05 -3.28 5.58
C HIS A 40 -12.96 -3.01 4.38
N GLN A 41 -14.08 -3.72 4.31
CA GLN A 41 -15.03 -3.59 3.22
C GLN A 41 -15.71 -2.22 3.23
N VAL A 42 -15.74 -1.60 2.07
CA VAL A 42 -16.58 -0.44 1.79
C VAL A 42 -17.88 -0.94 1.15
N GLU A 43 -19.01 -0.55 1.71
CA GLU A 43 -20.31 -0.94 1.17
C GLU A 43 -20.55 -0.35 -0.22
N ASP A 44 -21.38 -1.02 -1.03
CA ASP A 44 -21.64 -0.65 -2.42
C ASP A 44 -22.15 0.80 -2.55
N HIS A 45 -23.04 1.24 -1.67
CA HIS A 45 -23.55 2.61 -1.73
C HIS A 45 -22.46 3.66 -1.43
N GLY A 46 -21.47 3.34 -0.60
CA GLY A 46 -20.30 4.20 -0.34
C GLY A 46 -19.40 4.30 -1.57
N ARG A 47 -19.18 3.19 -2.26
CA ARG A 47 -18.41 3.15 -3.52
C ARG A 47 -19.13 3.90 -4.63
N GLU A 48 -20.43 3.66 -4.82
CA GLU A 48 -21.25 4.36 -5.81
C GLU A 48 -21.33 5.86 -5.54
N GLY A 49 -21.45 6.25 -4.28
CA GLY A 49 -21.43 7.64 -3.86
C GLY A 49 -20.11 8.35 -4.20
N ALA A 50 -18.98 7.68 -3.97
CA ALA A 50 -17.66 8.22 -4.32
C ALA A 50 -17.50 8.38 -5.84
N LEU A 51 -17.93 7.40 -6.63
CA LEU A 51 -17.92 7.46 -8.09
C LEU A 51 -18.82 8.59 -8.62
N ALA A 52 -20.01 8.75 -8.05
CA ALA A 52 -20.94 9.81 -8.43
C ALA A 52 -20.37 11.21 -8.13
N ARG A 53 -19.72 11.39 -6.98
CA ARG A 53 -19.05 12.66 -6.65
C ARG A 53 -17.90 12.96 -7.61
N ALA A 54 -17.12 11.95 -7.98
CA ALA A 54 -16.06 12.10 -8.96
C ALA A 54 -16.61 12.55 -10.33
N GLU A 55 -17.66 11.94 -10.81
CA GLU A 55 -18.36 12.33 -12.06
C GLU A 55 -18.85 13.78 -12.02
N THR A 56 -19.41 14.21 -10.90
CA THR A 56 -19.85 15.59 -10.70
C THR A 56 -18.69 16.58 -10.82
N CYS A 57 -17.49 16.17 -10.42
CA CYS A 57 -16.27 16.96 -10.59
C CYS A 57 -15.59 16.78 -11.97
N GLY A 58 -16.21 16.05 -12.89
CA GLY A 58 -15.70 15.82 -14.24
C GLY A 58 -14.74 14.63 -14.37
N LEU A 59 -14.59 13.81 -13.32
CA LEU A 59 -13.73 12.63 -13.34
C LEU A 59 -14.56 11.36 -13.54
N ILE A 60 -14.39 10.73 -14.70
CA ILE A 60 -14.96 9.41 -15.00
C ILE A 60 -13.83 8.41 -15.10
N LEU A 61 -13.86 7.39 -14.24
CA LEU A 61 -12.86 6.32 -14.27
C LEU A 61 -13.02 5.45 -15.51
N SER A 62 -11.92 5.11 -16.16
CA SER A 62 -11.89 4.08 -17.20
C SER A 62 -12.30 2.72 -16.64
N GLY A 63 -12.56 1.74 -17.49
CA GLY A 63 -12.88 0.38 -17.05
C GLY A 63 -11.78 -0.23 -16.18
N GLU A 64 -10.52 -0.01 -16.54
CA GLU A 64 -9.36 -0.49 -15.76
C GLU A 64 -9.23 0.22 -14.41
N GLN A 65 -9.40 1.54 -14.40
CA GLN A 65 -9.38 2.32 -13.16
C GLN A 65 -10.52 1.92 -12.22
N ARG A 66 -11.71 1.68 -12.78
CA ARG A 66 -12.86 1.22 -12.01
C ARG A 66 -12.63 -0.17 -11.42
N ALA A 67 -12.07 -1.10 -12.18
CA ALA A 67 -11.71 -2.42 -11.69
C ALA A 67 -10.68 -2.34 -10.55
N ALA A 68 -9.67 -1.48 -10.69
CA ALA A 68 -8.70 -1.22 -9.64
C ALA A 68 -9.36 -0.60 -8.39
N PHE A 69 -10.26 0.35 -8.58
CA PHE A 69 -11.04 0.95 -7.49
C PHE A 69 -11.86 -0.08 -6.72
N GLU A 70 -12.55 -0.96 -7.42
CA GLU A 70 -13.33 -2.04 -6.80
C GLU A 70 -12.43 -3.02 -6.05
N HIS A 71 -11.26 -3.33 -6.62
CA HIS A 71 -10.28 -4.22 -6.01
C HIS A 71 -9.72 -3.66 -4.70
N VAL A 72 -9.32 -2.39 -4.66
CA VAL A 72 -8.73 -1.81 -3.43
C VAL A 72 -9.75 -1.51 -2.35
N THR A 73 -11.00 -1.32 -2.71
CA THR A 73 -12.09 -1.05 -1.76
C THR A 73 -12.81 -2.33 -1.30
N ASP A 74 -12.33 -3.50 -1.70
CA ASP A 74 -12.80 -4.77 -1.13
C ASP A 74 -12.35 -4.93 0.33
N GLY A 75 -12.82 -5.97 1.00
CA GLY A 75 -12.56 -6.18 2.43
C GLY A 75 -11.16 -6.62 2.80
N ARG A 76 -10.29 -6.91 1.84
CA ARG A 76 -8.97 -7.49 2.09
C ARG A 76 -8.03 -6.51 2.76
N GLY A 77 -7.22 -6.99 3.69
CA GLY A 77 -6.24 -6.19 4.41
C GLY A 77 -4.99 -5.85 3.61
N LEU A 78 -4.75 -6.53 2.49
CA LEU A 78 -3.67 -6.24 1.55
C LEU A 78 -4.19 -6.26 0.12
N SER A 79 -3.97 -5.17 -0.59
CA SER A 79 -4.28 -5.04 -2.01
C SER A 79 -3.04 -4.55 -2.76
N VAL A 80 -2.83 -5.05 -3.97
CA VAL A 80 -1.71 -4.65 -4.83
C VAL A 80 -2.26 -4.11 -6.14
N ILE A 81 -1.78 -2.94 -6.54
CA ILE A 81 -2.09 -2.33 -7.84
C ILE A 81 -0.80 -2.17 -8.62
N VAL A 82 -0.79 -2.67 -9.83
CA VAL A 82 0.32 -2.48 -10.77
C VAL A 82 -0.22 -1.78 -12.01
N GLY A 83 0.41 -0.69 -12.41
CA GLY A 83 0.03 0.04 -13.61
C GLY A 83 1.11 1.02 -14.02
N TYR A 84 1.22 1.27 -15.32
CA TYR A 84 2.21 2.19 -15.86
C TYR A 84 2.02 3.63 -15.37
N ALA A 85 3.09 4.40 -15.38
CA ALA A 85 3.02 5.83 -15.15
C ALA A 85 2.03 6.50 -16.13
N GLY A 86 1.21 7.42 -15.63
CA GLY A 86 0.21 8.11 -16.46
C GLY A 86 -1.10 7.36 -16.67
N THR A 87 -1.31 6.20 -16.06
CA THR A 87 -2.57 5.43 -16.18
C THR A 87 -3.69 5.92 -15.25
N GLY A 88 -3.49 7.04 -14.55
CA GLY A 88 -4.49 7.62 -13.67
C GLY A 88 -4.65 6.91 -12.32
N LYS A 89 -3.62 6.22 -11.83
CA LYS A 89 -3.62 5.56 -10.52
C LYS A 89 -3.95 6.54 -9.39
N SER A 90 -3.35 7.72 -9.40
CA SER A 90 -3.59 8.75 -8.39
C SER A 90 -5.02 9.25 -8.38
N ALA A 91 -5.63 9.43 -9.54
CA ALA A 91 -7.04 9.83 -9.66
C ALA A 91 -7.95 8.74 -9.08
N MET A 92 -7.71 7.49 -9.40
CA MET A 92 -8.46 6.35 -8.85
C MET A 92 -8.29 6.27 -7.33
N LEU A 93 -7.07 6.45 -6.82
CA LEU A 93 -6.80 6.47 -5.37
C LEU A 93 -7.53 7.63 -4.67
N GLY A 94 -7.70 8.76 -5.32
CA GLY A 94 -8.51 9.87 -4.81
C GLY A 94 -9.97 9.50 -4.63
N VAL A 95 -10.55 8.78 -5.57
CA VAL A 95 -11.93 8.24 -5.46
C VAL A 95 -12.01 7.18 -4.36
N ALA A 96 -11.03 6.29 -4.28
CA ALA A 96 -10.94 5.28 -3.21
C ALA A 96 -10.81 5.94 -1.83
N ARG A 97 -10.02 7.01 -1.70
CA ARG A 97 -9.90 7.79 -0.46
C ARG A 97 -11.26 8.27 0.02
N GLU A 98 -12.05 8.86 -0.86
CA GLU A 98 -13.39 9.32 -0.50
C GLU A 98 -14.31 8.18 -0.05
N ALA A 99 -14.23 7.03 -0.72
CA ALA A 99 -14.99 5.85 -0.34
C ALA A 99 -14.58 5.33 1.05
N TRP A 100 -13.28 5.22 1.33
CA TRP A 100 -12.79 4.80 2.64
C TRP A 100 -13.15 5.80 3.75
N GLU A 101 -12.96 7.09 3.51
CA GLU A 101 -13.30 8.13 4.49
C GLU A 101 -14.80 8.14 4.81
N SER A 102 -15.65 7.94 3.81
CA SER A 102 -17.10 7.84 4.03
C SER A 102 -17.50 6.61 4.85
N ALA A 103 -16.68 5.56 4.81
CA ALA A 103 -16.85 4.34 5.61
C ALA A 103 -16.21 4.45 7.02
N GLY A 104 -15.61 5.58 7.35
CA GLY A 104 -15.02 5.85 8.67
C GLY A 104 -13.54 5.51 8.79
N TYR A 105 -12.83 5.24 7.69
CA TYR A 105 -11.40 5.01 7.68
C TYR A 105 -10.60 6.31 7.54
N THR A 106 -9.41 6.32 8.12
CA THR A 106 -8.40 7.36 7.87
C THR A 106 -7.40 6.83 6.85
N VAL A 107 -7.14 7.59 5.79
CA VAL A 107 -6.24 7.18 4.72
C VAL A 107 -4.94 7.95 4.83
N ARG A 108 -3.83 7.24 4.83
CA ARG A 108 -2.48 7.79 4.87
C ARG A 108 -1.67 7.26 3.71
N GLY A 109 -0.79 8.09 3.15
CA GLY A 109 0.10 7.71 2.08
C GLY A 109 1.56 7.78 2.51
N VAL A 110 2.37 6.88 1.97
CA VAL A 110 3.82 6.92 2.11
C VAL A 110 4.49 6.58 0.79
N ALA A 111 5.69 7.12 0.62
CA ALA A 111 6.58 6.82 -0.49
C ALA A 111 8.03 6.88 -0.01
N LEU A 112 8.99 6.43 -0.83
CA LEU A 112 10.42 6.44 -0.46
C LEU A 112 10.98 7.85 -0.37
N SER A 113 10.64 8.73 -1.33
CA SER A 113 11.14 10.09 -1.41
C SER A 113 10.07 11.13 -1.08
N GLY A 114 10.51 12.32 -0.64
CA GLY A 114 9.62 13.45 -0.42
C GLY A 114 8.88 13.88 -1.68
N ILE A 115 9.55 13.88 -2.84
CA ILE A 115 8.94 14.21 -4.13
C ILE A 115 7.84 13.23 -4.49
N ALA A 116 8.07 11.92 -4.31
CA ALA A 116 7.05 10.91 -4.57
C ALA A 116 5.87 11.04 -3.59
N ALA A 117 6.13 11.32 -2.32
CA ALA A 117 5.08 11.56 -1.33
C ALA A 117 4.23 12.79 -1.68
N GLU A 118 4.86 13.90 -2.06
CA GLU A 118 4.16 15.10 -2.53
C GLU A 118 3.32 14.81 -3.79
N GLY A 119 3.85 14.03 -4.72
CA GLY A 119 3.13 13.61 -5.92
C GLY A 119 1.90 12.78 -5.61
N LEU A 120 2.02 11.84 -4.67
CA LEU A 120 0.89 11.05 -4.19
C LEU A 120 -0.19 11.92 -3.55
N GLU A 121 0.19 12.82 -2.66
CA GLU A 121 -0.74 13.74 -2.01
C GLU A 121 -1.42 14.67 -3.00
N HIS A 122 -0.65 15.26 -3.91
CA HIS A 122 -1.18 16.18 -4.91
C HIS A 122 -2.14 15.50 -5.88
N GLY A 123 -1.82 14.29 -6.32
CA GLY A 123 -2.63 13.54 -7.29
C GLY A 123 -3.87 12.86 -6.70
N SER A 124 -3.83 12.45 -5.44
CA SER A 124 -4.90 11.67 -4.80
C SER A 124 -5.61 12.41 -3.66
N GLY A 125 -5.04 13.46 -3.13
CA GLY A 125 -5.52 14.12 -1.91
C GLY A 125 -5.25 13.33 -0.63
N ILE A 126 -4.53 12.21 -0.70
CA ILE A 126 -4.14 11.42 0.47
C ILE A 126 -2.96 12.10 1.16
N ALA A 127 -3.12 12.50 2.44
CA ALA A 127 -2.04 13.06 3.22
C ALA A 127 -0.85 12.09 3.25
N SER A 128 0.29 12.51 2.77
CA SER A 128 1.41 11.62 2.47
C SER A 128 2.73 12.15 3.02
N ARG A 129 3.62 11.23 3.37
CA ARG A 129 4.98 11.49 3.81
C ARG A 129 5.93 10.40 3.36
N THR A 130 7.21 10.54 3.63
CA THR A 130 8.17 9.46 3.39
C THR A 130 7.97 8.33 4.40
N ILE A 131 8.31 7.10 4.00
CA ILE A 131 8.28 5.94 4.90
C ILE A 131 9.19 6.21 6.11
N ALA A 132 10.38 6.75 5.89
CA ALA A 132 11.32 7.09 6.97
C ALA A 132 10.72 8.08 7.98
N SER A 133 9.98 9.09 7.52
CA SER A 133 9.28 10.04 8.38
C SER A 133 8.21 9.36 9.22
N LEU A 134 7.43 8.46 8.63
CA LEU A 134 6.40 7.72 9.36
C LEU A 134 7.01 6.77 10.40
N GLU A 135 8.06 6.02 10.03
CA GLU A 135 8.79 5.15 10.97
C GLU A 135 9.40 5.95 12.14
N HIS A 136 9.88 7.17 11.88
CA HIS A 136 10.37 8.05 12.93
C HIS A 136 9.27 8.42 13.93
N GLN A 137 8.06 8.72 13.45
CA GLN A 137 6.90 8.97 14.32
C GLN A 137 6.55 7.71 15.15
N TRP A 138 6.55 6.56 14.54
CA TRP A 138 6.31 5.29 15.25
C TRP A 138 7.35 5.03 16.34
N GLY A 139 8.63 5.32 16.06
CA GLY A 139 9.71 5.22 17.05
C GLY A 139 9.51 6.11 18.28
N GLN A 140 8.74 7.17 18.14
CA GLN A 140 8.35 8.08 19.23
C GLN A 140 6.96 7.76 19.82
N GLY A 141 6.34 6.67 19.41
CA GLY A 141 5.00 6.29 19.84
C GLY A 141 3.88 7.19 19.29
N ARG A 142 4.16 7.91 18.20
CA ARG A 142 3.20 8.81 17.55
C ARG A 142 2.73 8.24 16.22
N GLU A 143 1.55 8.65 15.81
CA GLU A 143 0.94 8.29 14.52
C GLU A 143 0.88 6.78 14.26
N MET A 144 0.71 6.00 15.32
CA MET A 144 0.57 4.56 15.21
C MET A 144 -0.65 4.20 14.37
N LEU A 145 -0.53 3.14 13.56
CA LEU A 145 -1.66 2.63 12.81
C LEU A 145 -2.68 1.96 13.73
N THR A 146 -3.93 2.01 13.31
CA THR A 146 -5.06 1.34 13.97
C THR A 146 -5.83 0.51 12.94
N SER A 147 -6.78 -0.30 13.40
CA SER A 147 -7.67 -1.06 12.52
C SER A 147 -8.57 -0.19 11.63
N ARG A 148 -8.62 1.11 11.88
CA ARG A 148 -9.38 2.09 11.09
C ARG A 148 -8.52 2.85 10.08
N ASP A 149 -7.27 2.47 9.94
CA ASP A 149 -6.34 3.10 8.99
C ASP A 149 -6.19 2.28 7.71
N VAL A 150 -6.10 3.00 6.61
CA VAL A 150 -5.67 2.49 5.30
C VAL A 150 -4.33 3.15 4.97
N LEU A 151 -3.30 2.37 4.79
CA LEU A 151 -1.96 2.83 4.41
C LEU A 151 -1.71 2.53 2.93
N VAL A 152 -1.55 3.56 2.13
CA VAL A 152 -1.18 3.46 0.71
C VAL A 152 0.33 3.65 0.59
N ILE A 153 1.02 2.67 0.02
CA ILE A 153 2.47 2.71 -0.21
C ILE A 153 2.70 2.84 -1.72
N ASP A 154 3.14 4.02 -2.14
CA ASP A 154 3.49 4.27 -3.54
C ASP A 154 4.93 3.86 -3.83
N GLU A 155 5.20 3.55 -5.10
CA GLU A 155 6.49 3.02 -5.53
C GLU A 155 6.93 1.78 -4.72
N ALA A 156 5.98 0.91 -4.38
CA ALA A 156 6.20 -0.21 -3.47
C ALA A 156 7.31 -1.16 -3.95
N GLY A 157 7.48 -1.33 -5.26
CA GLY A 157 8.55 -2.14 -5.83
C GLY A 157 9.97 -1.61 -5.58
N MET A 158 10.09 -0.33 -5.20
CA MET A 158 11.37 0.32 -4.90
C MET A 158 11.73 0.24 -3.41
N VAL A 159 10.81 -0.16 -2.56
CA VAL A 159 11.02 -0.26 -1.10
C VAL A 159 11.87 -1.50 -0.78
N GLY A 160 12.93 -1.32 0.00
CA GLY A 160 13.80 -2.41 0.42
C GLY A 160 13.06 -3.42 1.33
N THR A 161 13.49 -4.68 1.29
CA THR A 161 12.85 -5.79 2.02
C THR A 161 12.73 -5.53 3.52
N ARG A 162 13.78 -5.00 4.15
CA ARG A 162 13.78 -4.72 5.60
C ARG A 162 12.79 -3.62 5.97
N GLN A 163 12.71 -2.58 5.18
CA GLN A 163 11.78 -1.47 5.41
C GLN A 163 10.35 -1.93 5.17
N MET A 164 10.09 -2.65 4.10
CA MET A 164 8.76 -3.21 3.81
C MET A 164 8.31 -4.17 4.91
N GLU A 165 9.21 -5.00 5.43
CA GLU A 165 8.90 -5.91 6.55
C GLU A 165 8.47 -5.14 7.79
N ARG A 166 9.18 -4.08 8.17
CA ARG A 166 8.82 -3.26 9.34
C ARG A 166 7.44 -2.63 9.18
N VAL A 167 7.17 -2.08 8.00
CA VAL A 167 5.89 -1.40 7.71
C VAL A 167 4.73 -2.38 7.69
N LEU A 168 4.86 -3.51 6.98
CA LEU A 168 3.78 -4.50 6.89
C LEU A 168 3.55 -5.22 8.21
N SER A 169 4.59 -5.50 8.98
CA SER A 169 4.44 -6.09 10.32
C SER A 169 3.71 -5.16 11.27
N HIS A 170 4.03 -3.87 11.24
CA HIS A 170 3.32 -2.85 12.02
C HIS A 170 1.84 -2.77 11.64
N ALA A 171 1.54 -2.75 10.35
CA ALA A 171 0.17 -2.73 9.85
C ALA A 171 -0.61 -3.99 10.23
N ALA A 172 0.02 -5.16 10.12
CA ALA A 172 -0.58 -6.43 10.50
C ALA A 172 -0.91 -6.49 12.00
N ASP A 173 0.00 -6.05 12.85
CA ASP A 173 -0.21 -5.98 14.30
C ASP A 173 -1.33 -5.01 14.68
N ALA A 174 -1.43 -3.90 13.97
CA ALA A 174 -2.48 -2.89 14.19
C ALA A 174 -3.85 -3.29 13.60
N GLY A 175 -3.89 -4.26 12.70
CA GLY A 175 -5.11 -4.61 11.97
C GLY A 175 -5.49 -3.61 10.88
N ALA A 176 -4.55 -2.79 10.42
CA ALA A 176 -4.74 -1.81 9.35
C ALA A 176 -4.82 -2.48 7.97
N LYS A 177 -5.39 -1.76 7.01
CA LYS A 177 -5.34 -2.13 5.59
C LYS A 177 -4.11 -1.53 4.93
N VAL A 178 -3.49 -2.27 4.04
CA VAL A 178 -2.36 -1.80 3.22
C VAL A 178 -2.69 -1.93 1.73
N VAL A 179 -2.41 -0.89 0.98
CA VAL A 179 -2.50 -0.86 -0.49
C VAL A 179 -1.12 -0.58 -1.05
N LEU A 180 -0.56 -1.55 -1.77
CA LEU A 180 0.72 -1.41 -2.46
C LEU A 180 0.48 -0.94 -3.89
N VAL A 181 1.13 0.13 -4.27
CA VAL A 181 1.02 0.72 -5.61
C VAL A 181 2.40 0.73 -6.25
N GLY A 182 2.50 0.22 -7.45
CA GLY A 182 3.77 0.15 -8.15
C GLY A 182 3.62 0.18 -9.67
N ASP A 183 4.75 0.39 -10.34
CA ASP A 183 4.86 0.27 -11.78
C ASP A 183 5.33 -1.14 -12.14
N PRO A 184 4.92 -1.71 -13.29
CA PRO A 184 5.46 -2.97 -13.76
C PRO A 184 6.94 -2.80 -14.09
N GLN A 185 7.75 -3.78 -13.67
CA GLN A 185 9.19 -3.87 -13.99
C GLN A 185 9.41 -4.64 -15.26
#